data_9936bed6a56b2f7166e7235e542decf8
#
_entry.id   9936bed6a56b2f7166e7235e542decf8
#
_cell.length_a   1.000
_cell.length_b   1.000
_cell.length_c   1.000
_cell.angle_alpha   90.00
_cell.angle_beta   90.00
_cell.angle_gamma   90.00
#
_symmetry.space_group_name_H-M   'P 1'
#
loop_
_entity.id
_entity.type
_entity.pdbx_description
1 polymer ?
#
loop_
_entity_poly.entity_id
_entity_poly.type
_entity_poly.pdbx_seq_one_letter_code
_entity_poly.pdbx_strand_id
1 'polypeptide(L)'
;MLAQDGGSNSAIVSLSDEVIVYEDTIRKCAKEYDIEDYVSLLQAIMMQESGGKENDPMQASESGYNTKYPRVPNGITNPEYSIEVGTHTFSDCLKKSKVKDSSDTERIYLALQGYNYGSGYIEWAIRNFGGYSKYNA
;
A
#
# COMPACT_ATOMS: atom_id res chain seq x y z
N MET A 1 -4.72 7.61 5.98
CA MET A 1 -4.26 8.47 5.23
C MET A 1 -2.98 8.98 5.69
N LEU A 2 -2.14 9.23 4.85
CA LEU A 2 -0.88 9.66 5.17
C LEU A 2 -0.93 11.05 5.65
N ALA A 3 -0.38 11.31 6.71
CA ALA A 3 -0.45 12.57 7.27
C ALA A 3 0.44 13.54 6.63
N GLN A 4 0.10 14.74 6.46
CA GLN A 4 0.79 15.57 5.82
C GLN A 4 0.70 16.89 6.30
N ASP A 5 1.54 17.54 6.61
CA ASP A 5 1.31 18.66 7.05
C ASP A 5 1.87 19.57 6.32
N GLY A 6 1.48 20.23 5.96
CA GLY A 6 1.79 21.13 5.16
C GLY A 6 2.96 21.82 5.28
N GLY A 7 3.65 21.64 5.37
CA GLY A 7 4.59 22.30 5.20
C GLY A 7 5.74 22.12 5.63
N SER A 8 5.96 21.69 6.23
CA SER A 8 6.93 21.55 6.59
C SER A 8 7.51 20.62 6.55
N ASN A 9 7.65 20.23 6.31
CA ASN A 9 8.35 19.46 6.31
C ASN A 9 8.25 18.35 6.69
N SER A 10 8.04 17.98 6.77
CA SER A 10 8.19 16.96 7.22
C SER A 10 7.29 16.44 7.93
N ALA A 11 6.50 15.96 7.31
CA ALA A 11 5.61 15.18 7.85
C ALA A 11 6.25 14.07 8.42
N ILE A 12 6.27 13.88 9.55
CA ILE A 12 6.82 12.77 10.14
C ILE A 12 5.74 11.82 10.43
N VAL A 13 5.72 10.73 9.74
CA VAL A 13 4.81 9.68 10.06
C VAL A 13 5.41 8.91 11.20
N SER A 14 4.75 8.91 12.32
CA SER A 14 5.21 8.16 13.46
C SER A 14 4.82 6.71 13.29
N LEU A 15 5.79 5.85 13.13
CA LEU A 15 5.54 4.43 12.96
C LEU A 15 5.54 3.72 14.32
N SER A 16 4.68 2.73 14.46
CA SER A 16 4.68 1.90 15.66
C SER A 16 5.91 1.02 15.69
N ASP A 17 6.24 0.51 16.86
CA ASP A 17 7.35 -0.44 16.97
C ASP A 17 7.08 -1.68 16.15
N GLU A 18 5.83 -2.11 16.09
CA GLU A 18 5.46 -3.29 15.31
C GLU A 18 5.75 -3.10 13.82
N VAL A 19 5.46 -1.92 13.29
CA VAL A 19 5.76 -1.65 11.88
C VAL A 19 7.27 -1.58 11.66
N ILE A 20 8.00 -0.96 12.59
CA ILE A 20 9.45 -0.83 12.48
C ILE A 20 10.11 -2.22 12.44
N VAL A 21 9.61 -3.16 13.23
CA VAL A 21 10.17 -4.50 13.27
C VAL A 21 10.09 -5.18 11.90
N TYR A 22 9.11 -4.83 11.10
CA TYR A 22 8.96 -5.46 9.78
C TYR A 22 9.76 -4.77 8.67
N GLU A 23 10.57 -3.77 8.98
CA GLU A 23 11.25 -3.01 7.92
C GLU A 23 12.05 -3.90 6.98
N ASP A 24 12.81 -4.85 7.51
CA ASP A 24 13.65 -5.70 6.65
C ASP A 24 12.79 -6.59 5.75
N THR A 25 11.68 -7.11 6.25
CA THR A 25 10.78 -7.92 5.45
C THR A 25 10.12 -7.08 4.36
N ILE A 26 9.68 -5.88 4.69
CA ILE A 26 9.09 -4.96 3.72
C ILE A 26 10.11 -4.63 2.64
N ARG A 27 11.35 -4.33 3.02
CA ARG A 27 12.39 -3.97 2.07
C ARG A 27 12.73 -5.13 1.14
N LYS A 28 12.78 -6.34 1.68
CA LYS A 28 13.04 -7.53 0.89
C LYS A 28 11.94 -7.74 -0.15
N CYS A 29 10.68 -7.63 0.27
CA CYS A 29 9.56 -7.80 -0.64
C CYS A 29 9.51 -6.68 -1.68
N ALA A 30 9.78 -5.45 -1.28
CA ALA A 30 9.82 -4.33 -2.20
C ALA A 30 10.87 -4.54 -3.28
N LYS A 31 12.01 -5.12 -2.90
CA LYS A 31 13.05 -5.41 -3.85
C LYS A 31 12.61 -6.48 -4.84
N GLU A 32 11.88 -7.49 -4.38
CA GLU A 32 11.40 -8.54 -5.27
C GLU A 32 10.47 -7.99 -6.35
N TYR A 33 9.70 -6.98 -6.05
CA TYR A 33 8.75 -6.40 -6.98
C TYR A 33 9.25 -5.08 -7.59
N ASP A 34 10.54 -4.76 -7.35
CA ASP A 34 11.19 -3.60 -7.95
C ASP A 34 10.51 -2.28 -7.56
N ILE A 35 10.09 -2.18 -6.32
CA ILE A 35 9.49 -0.97 -5.77
C ILE A 35 10.19 -0.51 -4.50
N GLU A 36 11.52 -0.66 -4.46
CA GLU A 36 12.29 -0.28 -3.29
C GLU A 36 12.16 1.19 -2.92
N ASP A 37 11.92 2.05 -3.89
CA ASP A 37 11.76 3.48 -3.63
C ASP A 37 10.48 3.78 -2.84
N TYR A 38 9.62 2.79 -2.65
CA TYR A 38 8.34 2.99 -2.00
C TYR A 38 8.23 2.29 -0.65
N VAL A 39 9.37 1.92 -0.05
CA VAL A 39 9.37 1.25 1.26
C VAL A 39 8.66 2.10 2.31
N SER A 40 8.90 3.42 2.32
CA SER A 40 8.25 4.29 3.29
C SER A 40 6.73 4.31 3.11
N LEU A 41 6.25 4.23 1.87
CA LEU A 41 4.82 4.17 1.62
C LEU A 41 4.25 2.83 2.06
N LEU A 42 4.97 1.74 1.87
CA LEU A 42 4.52 0.44 2.35
C LEU A 42 4.42 0.42 3.88
N GLN A 43 5.37 1.07 4.56
CA GLN A 43 5.29 1.20 6.01
C GLN A 43 4.08 2.03 6.42
N ALA A 44 3.79 3.10 5.68
CA ALA A 44 2.64 3.94 5.98
C ALA A 44 1.33 3.19 5.73
N ILE A 45 1.26 2.36 4.69
CA ILE A 45 0.10 1.52 4.43
C ILE A 45 -0.10 0.56 5.60
N MET A 46 0.95 -0.12 6.03
CA MET A 46 0.84 -1.04 7.17
C MET A 46 0.38 -0.30 8.41
N MET A 47 0.93 0.89 8.66
CA MET A 47 0.53 1.67 9.81
C MET A 47 -0.95 2.00 9.78
N GLN A 48 -1.46 2.38 8.61
CA GLN A 48 -2.87 2.71 8.47
C GLN A 48 -3.76 1.48 8.56
N GLU A 49 -3.34 0.37 7.99
CA GLU A 49 -4.16 -0.83 7.93
C GLU A 49 -4.27 -1.55 9.27
N SER A 50 -3.19 -1.63 10.01
CA SER A 50 -3.20 -2.42 11.25
C SER A 50 -2.28 -1.89 12.34
N GLY A 51 -1.42 -0.94 12.02
CA GLY A 51 -0.36 -0.56 12.94
C GLY A 51 0.70 -1.64 13.11
N GLY A 52 0.74 -2.59 12.19
CA GLY A 52 1.69 -3.70 12.26
C GLY A 52 1.24 -4.83 13.17
N LYS A 53 -0.01 -4.82 13.58
CA LYS A 53 -0.50 -5.80 14.56
C LYS A 53 -1.11 -7.02 13.90
N GLU A 54 -1.13 -8.09 14.67
CA GLU A 54 -1.79 -9.33 14.28
C GLU A 54 -1.16 -10.00 13.07
N ASN A 55 -1.87 -10.91 12.43
CA ASN A 55 -1.27 -11.80 11.45
C ASN A 55 -1.47 -11.39 10.00
N ASP A 56 -2.29 -10.38 9.77
CA ASP A 56 -2.48 -9.83 8.43
C ASP A 56 -2.20 -8.33 8.46
N PRO A 57 -0.95 -7.95 8.76
CA PRO A 57 -0.65 -6.53 9.00
C PRO A 57 -0.87 -5.62 7.80
N MET A 58 -0.81 -6.14 6.58
CA MET A 58 -1.08 -5.33 5.40
C MET A 58 -2.55 -5.38 4.99
N GLN A 59 -3.39 -6.14 5.74
CA GLN A 59 -4.81 -6.32 5.43
C GLN A 59 -4.99 -6.72 3.97
N ALA A 60 -4.21 -7.71 3.55
CA ALA A 60 -4.10 -8.11 2.16
C ALA A 60 -4.85 -9.39 1.83
N SER A 61 -5.63 -9.92 2.77
CA SER A 61 -6.27 -11.23 2.61
C SER A 61 -7.19 -11.32 1.41
N GLU A 62 -7.88 -10.23 1.06
CA GLU A 62 -8.83 -10.26 -0.04
C GLU A 62 -8.20 -9.96 -1.40
N SER A 63 -6.90 -9.73 -1.44
CA SER A 63 -6.19 -9.50 -2.68
C SER A 63 -6.20 -10.75 -3.56
N GLY A 64 -6.29 -10.54 -4.86
CA GLY A 64 -6.19 -11.64 -5.81
C GLY A 64 -4.84 -12.35 -5.78
N TYR A 65 -3.82 -11.73 -5.20
CA TYR A 65 -2.51 -12.34 -5.06
C TYR A 65 -2.40 -13.26 -3.85
N ASN A 66 -3.42 -13.27 -2.98
CA ASN A 66 -3.46 -14.24 -1.89
C ASN A 66 -3.95 -15.57 -2.43
N THR A 67 -3.05 -16.51 -2.61
CA THR A 67 -3.38 -17.83 -3.14
C THR A 67 -3.20 -18.94 -2.12
N LYS A 68 -2.84 -18.59 -0.87
CA LYS A 68 -2.54 -19.61 0.14
C LYS A 68 -3.49 -19.60 1.33
N TYR A 69 -4.26 -18.55 1.51
CA TYR A 69 -5.16 -18.42 2.64
C TYR A 69 -6.54 -18.01 2.16
N PRO A 70 -7.60 -18.15 2.97
CA PRO A 70 -8.93 -17.73 2.55
C PRO A 70 -8.97 -16.24 2.23
N ARG A 71 -9.66 -15.88 1.15
CA ARG A 71 -9.78 -14.49 0.75
C ARG A 71 -10.95 -13.84 1.48
N VAL A 72 -10.85 -13.78 2.79
CA VAL A 72 -11.81 -13.14 3.67
C VAL A 72 -11.02 -12.22 4.59
N PRO A 73 -11.64 -11.25 5.25
CA PRO A 73 -10.90 -10.36 6.15
C PRO A 73 -10.11 -11.17 7.17
N ASN A 74 -8.86 -10.83 7.32
CA ASN A 74 -7.92 -11.48 8.24
C ASN A 74 -7.75 -12.98 7.97
N GLY A 75 -7.98 -13.43 6.73
CA GLY A 75 -7.76 -14.83 6.38
C GLY A 75 -6.29 -15.24 6.38
N ILE A 76 -5.38 -14.31 6.10
CA ILE A 76 -3.95 -14.61 6.15
C ILE A 76 -3.51 -14.66 7.60
N THR A 77 -2.85 -15.76 7.98
CA THR A 77 -2.40 -15.93 9.36
C THR A 77 -0.87 -15.95 9.47
N ASN A 78 -0.17 -15.55 8.44
CA ASN A 78 1.29 -15.45 8.44
C ASN A 78 1.68 -14.03 8.09
N PRO A 79 2.26 -13.27 9.03
CA PRO A 79 2.57 -11.86 8.77
C PRO A 79 3.52 -11.62 7.60
N GLU A 80 4.50 -12.49 7.41
CA GLU A 80 5.43 -12.31 6.30
C GLU A 80 4.73 -12.50 4.96
N TYR A 81 3.82 -13.46 4.90
CA TYR A 81 3.04 -13.68 3.68
C TYR A 81 2.10 -12.48 3.43
N SER A 82 1.52 -11.92 4.49
CA SER A 82 0.72 -10.72 4.36
C SER A 82 1.52 -9.59 3.73
N ILE A 83 2.76 -9.42 4.16
CA ILE A 83 3.63 -8.37 3.62
C ILE A 83 3.96 -8.66 2.16
N GLU A 84 4.22 -9.90 1.82
CA GLU A 84 4.49 -10.26 0.44
C GLU A 84 3.27 -9.96 -0.46
N VAL A 85 2.09 -10.38 -0.05
CA VAL A 85 0.86 -10.15 -0.82
C VAL A 85 0.54 -8.66 -0.91
N GLY A 86 0.69 -7.95 0.20
CA GLY A 86 0.43 -6.51 0.23
C GLY A 86 1.39 -5.73 -0.68
N THR A 87 2.66 -6.11 -0.65
CA THR A 87 3.67 -5.47 -1.51
C THR A 87 3.38 -5.75 -2.98
N HIS A 88 3.03 -6.98 -3.31
CA HIS A 88 2.67 -7.36 -4.67
C HIS A 88 1.44 -6.56 -5.12
N THR A 89 0.44 -6.46 -4.27
CA THR A 89 -0.77 -5.71 -4.56
C THR A 89 -0.46 -4.24 -4.83
N PHE A 90 0.37 -3.63 -3.98
CA PHE A 90 0.72 -2.22 -4.17
C PHE A 90 1.56 -2.02 -5.43
N SER A 91 2.46 -2.95 -5.73
CA SER A 91 3.23 -2.92 -6.98
C SER A 91 2.29 -2.87 -8.18
N ASP A 92 1.23 -3.68 -8.16
CA ASP A 92 0.26 -3.69 -9.23
C ASP A 92 -0.50 -2.35 -9.28
N CYS A 93 -0.84 -1.80 -8.14
CA CYS A 93 -1.50 -0.49 -8.08
C CYS A 93 -0.63 0.62 -8.67
N LEU A 94 0.67 0.60 -8.39
CA LEU A 94 1.60 1.58 -8.96
C LEU A 94 1.65 1.46 -10.49
N LYS A 95 1.67 0.23 -10.99
CA LYS A 95 1.70 0.02 -12.44
C LYS A 95 0.40 0.48 -13.10
N LYS A 96 -0.72 0.13 -12.52
CA LYS A 96 -2.03 0.51 -13.08
C LYS A 96 -2.24 2.02 -13.03
N SER A 97 -1.70 2.67 -12.02
CA SER A 97 -1.78 4.12 -11.91
C SER A 97 -0.76 4.83 -12.79
N LYS A 98 0.14 4.07 -13.42
CA LYS A 98 1.18 4.58 -14.30
C LYS A 98 2.09 5.57 -13.60
N VAL A 99 2.45 5.26 -12.36
CA VAL A 99 3.37 6.07 -11.57
C VAL A 99 4.73 6.05 -12.26
N LYS A 100 5.31 7.23 -12.47
CA LYS A 100 6.58 7.33 -13.16
C LYS A 100 7.77 7.21 -12.23
N ASP A 101 7.69 7.85 -11.08
CA ASP A 101 8.74 7.78 -10.07
C ASP A 101 8.17 8.25 -8.75
N SER A 102 8.99 8.28 -7.72
CA SER A 102 8.53 8.58 -6.36
C SER A 102 8.10 10.04 -6.16
N SER A 103 8.28 10.89 -7.15
CA SER A 103 7.81 12.27 -7.07
C SER A 103 6.44 12.46 -7.73
N ASP A 104 5.89 11.42 -8.35
CA ASP A 104 4.64 11.49 -9.09
C ASP A 104 3.46 11.42 -8.13
N THR A 105 3.25 12.49 -7.39
CA THR A 105 2.35 12.52 -6.24
C THR A 105 0.92 12.15 -6.58
N GLU A 106 0.38 12.70 -7.66
CA GLU A 106 -1.01 12.44 -7.99
C GLU A 106 -1.25 10.97 -8.34
N ARG A 107 -0.34 10.37 -9.08
CA ARG A 107 -0.50 8.97 -9.46
C ARG A 107 -0.22 8.04 -8.29
N ILE A 108 0.65 8.45 -7.38
CA ILE A 108 0.85 7.71 -6.13
C ILE A 108 -0.41 7.73 -5.28
N TYR A 109 -1.10 8.88 -5.20
CA TYR A 109 -2.36 8.93 -4.47
C TYR A 109 -3.41 8.01 -5.11
N LEU A 110 -3.44 7.95 -6.45
CA LEU A 110 -4.33 7.03 -7.14
C LEU A 110 -4.00 5.57 -6.77
N ALA A 111 -2.72 5.24 -6.73
CA ALA A 111 -2.29 3.89 -6.35
C ALA A 111 -2.69 3.56 -4.91
N LEU A 112 -2.56 4.51 -4.00
CA LEU A 112 -2.96 4.31 -2.61
C LEU A 112 -4.46 4.10 -2.49
N GLN A 113 -5.26 4.84 -3.23
CA GLN A 113 -6.69 4.63 -3.25
C GLN A 113 -7.04 3.26 -3.84
N GLY A 114 -6.27 2.84 -4.85
CA GLY A 114 -6.45 1.50 -5.41
C GLY A 114 -6.17 0.40 -4.40
N TYR A 115 -5.19 0.60 -3.53
CA TYR A 115 -4.93 -0.36 -2.46
C TYR A 115 -6.12 -0.43 -1.50
N ASN A 116 -6.69 0.72 -1.15
CA ASN A 116 -7.79 0.76 -0.21
C ASN A 116 -9.10 0.22 -0.78
N TYR A 117 -9.38 0.48 -2.05
CA TYR A 117 -10.68 0.18 -2.63
C TYR A 117 -10.65 -0.93 -3.67
N GLY A 118 -9.49 -1.52 -3.91
CA GLY A 118 -9.34 -2.54 -4.94
C GLY A 118 -8.85 -1.92 -6.25
N SER A 119 -8.15 -2.71 -7.06
CA SER A 119 -7.51 -2.18 -8.27
C SER A 119 -8.51 -1.70 -9.31
N GLY A 120 -9.74 -2.17 -9.26
CA GLY A 120 -10.78 -1.67 -10.17
C GLY A 120 -11.08 -0.20 -9.99
N TYR A 121 -10.84 0.33 -8.78
CA TYR A 121 -11.00 1.75 -8.53
C TYR A 121 -10.10 2.58 -9.43
N ILE A 122 -8.88 2.12 -9.69
CA ILE A 122 -7.92 2.86 -10.50
C ILE A 122 -8.45 3.02 -11.91
N GLU A 123 -8.97 1.95 -12.51
CA GLU A 123 -9.51 2.01 -13.86
C GLU A 123 -10.75 2.89 -13.91
N TRP A 124 -11.60 2.78 -12.89
CA TRP A 124 -12.79 3.61 -12.81
C TRP A 124 -12.43 5.09 -12.69
N ALA A 125 -11.45 5.42 -11.84
CA ALA A 125 -11.05 6.80 -11.63
C ALA A 125 -10.42 7.41 -12.89
N ILE A 126 -9.61 6.64 -13.60
CA ILE A 126 -9.00 7.11 -14.84
C ILE A 126 -10.10 7.36 -15.88
N ARG A 127 -11.06 6.44 -15.99
CA ARG A 127 -12.09 6.56 -16.99
C ARG A 127 -13.01 7.75 -16.75
N ASN A 128 -13.34 8.03 -15.49
CA ASN A 128 -14.34 9.03 -15.18
C ASN A 128 -13.77 10.40 -14.84
N PHE A 129 -12.53 10.45 -14.36
CA PHE A 129 -11.96 11.70 -13.86
C PHE A 129 -10.53 11.94 -14.35
N GLY A 130 -10.00 11.05 -15.16
CA GLY A 130 -8.62 11.17 -15.61
C GLY A 130 -7.58 10.81 -14.55
N GLY A 131 -8.03 10.34 -13.40
CA GLY A 131 -7.12 9.95 -12.33
C GLY A 131 -7.68 10.30 -10.97
N TYR A 132 -6.79 10.45 -9.99
CA TYR A 132 -7.21 10.76 -8.63
C TYR A 132 -7.69 12.20 -8.53
N SER A 133 -8.75 12.41 -7.76
CA SER A 133 -9.12 13.77 -7.35
C SER A 133 -9.85 13.67 -6.03
N LYS A 134 -9.99 14.79 -5.35
CA LYS A 134 -10.69 14.81 -4.07
C LYS A 134 -12.18 14.48 -4.23
N TYR A 135 -12.68 14.54 -5.43
CA TYR A 135 -14.09 14.27 -5.64
C TYR A 135 -14.37 12.78 -5.86
N ASN A 136 -13.36 11.99 -6.18
CA ASN A 136 -13.56 10.57 -6.37
C ASN A 136 -12.80 9.75 -5.32
N ALA A 137 -12.22 10.40 -4.36
CA ALA A 137 -11.46 9.70 -3.31
C ALA A 137 -12.37 9.16 -2.19
#